data_be9cd2bc4ff1680bbc32fc0e743c4a08
#
_entry.id   be9cd2bc4ff1680bbc32fc0e743c4a08
#
_cell.length_a   1.000
_cell.length_b   1.000
_cell.length_c   1.000
_cell.angle_alpha   90.00
_cell.angle_beta   90.00
_cell.angle_gamma   90.00
#
_symmetry.space_group_name_H-M   'P 1'
#
loop_
_entity.id
_entity.type
_entity.pdbx_description
1 polymer ?
#
loop_
_entity_poly.entity_id
_entity_poly.type
_entity_poly.pdbx_seq_one_letter_code
_entity_poly.pdbx_strand_id
1 'polypeptide(L)'
;MAAGLSVDLAGWRREFDELMLRVGGRFARVEPRRRMASFVRGLLAGLPRVNCWTIAEHTGEACPRGMQRLLSEAVWDEAGVRDDLRGYVLEHFADPGAVLVVDETGDLQKGTATVGTQRQYSGTAGRTENAQVAVYLADAAPAGAAFTDRALYLPRSWTSAPARCRAAGVPEGTAFATKPALARQMITRALDAGTPTAWATADEVYGQDPQLRAELARRGLGYVLAVARTCPVATPAGTRPAAELARWVPAGAWQRLSAGPGAKGPRWYDRALIDVTDPAVTEGDGPRWLLIRRRISDGEYAFYRAHAPGPVPLARLVRVAGSRWKIEDGFAAGKELAALDGHQVRSWTSWHRWTILALLSCAFLPVLAAAQPHGSDPDDGGPIPVTRHEIRRLFTGLHQQPPAPAQQLRWSRWRRRHQATARRCHYQRRQAPATGPPQRNPVATRPSPG
;
A
#
# COMPACT_ATOMS: atom_id res chain seq x y z
N MET A 1 -8.30 -40.68 -18.20
CA MET A 1 -6.94 -40.18 -17.90
C MET A 1 -7.14 -38.76 -17.35
N ALA A 2 -6.91 -38.53 -16.07
CA ALA A 2 -6.93 -37.24 -15.50
C ALA A 2 -5.70 -36.49 -16.06
N ALA A 3 -5.92 -35.51 -16.94
CA ALA A 3 -4.91 -34.53 -17.29
C ALA A 3 -4.45 -33.92 -15.96
N GLY A 4 -3.16 -34.07 -15.65
CA GLY A 4 -2.60 -33.65 -14.38
C GLY A 4 -3.00 -32.20 -14.11
N LEU A 5 -3.70 -31.97 -13.02
CA LEU A 5 -3.99 -30.63 -12.54
C LEU A 5 -2.63 -29.95 -12.30
N SER A 6 -2.29 -28.97 -13.13
CA SER A 6 -1.02 -28.23 -13.04
C SER A 6 -0.90 -27.37 -11.77
N VAL A 7 -1.87 -27.48 -10.84
CA VAL A 7 -2.00 -26.61 -9.65
C VAL A 7 -2.01 -27.47 -8.39
N ASP A 8 -1.04 -27.25 -7.48
CA ASP A 8 -0.98 -27.92 -6.17
C ASP A 8 -1.89 -27.21 -5.14
N LEU A 9 -3.17 -27.56 -5.19
CA LEU A 9 -4.16 -27.01 -4.26
C LEU A 9 -3.88 -27.40 -2.79
N ALA A 10 -3.30 -28.56 -2.54
CA ALA A 10 -2.91 -28.99 -1.20
C ALA A 10 -1.72 -28.16 -0.69
N GLY A 11 -0.77 -27.85 -1.57
CA GLY A 11 0.34 -26.92 -1.29
C GLY A 11 -0.16 -25.54 -0.94
N TRP A 12 -1.13 -25.00 -1.64
CA TRP A 12 -1.72 -23.68 -1.32
C TRP A 12 -2.36 -23.65 0.07
N ARG A 13 -2.97 -24.74 0.47
CA ARG A 13 -3.54 -24.86 1.81
C ARG A 13 -2.46 -24.90 2.88
N ARG A 14 -1.40 -25.67 2.67
CA ARG A 14 -0.26 -25.73 3.58
C ARG A 14 0.38 -24.34 3.72
N GLU A 15 0.65 -23.65 2.62
CA GLU A 15 1.22 -22.31 2.60
C GLU A 15 0.36 -21.31 3.40
N PHE A 16 -0.97 -21.36 3.24
CA PHE A 16 -1.87 -20.52 4.03
C PHE A 16 -1.79 -20.85 5.52
N ASP A 17 -1.81 -22.13 5.87
CA ASP A 17 -1.78 -22.57 7.27
C ASP A 17 -0.42 -22.23 7.92
N GLU A 18 0.68 -22.31 7.20
CA GLU A 18 2.02 -21.89 7.62
C GLU A 18 2.10 -20.37 7.86
N LEU A 19 1.57 -19.56 6.94
CA LEU A 19 1.48 -18.12 7.12
C LEU A 19 0.63 -17.78 8.36
N MET A 20 -0.51 -18.45 8.57
CA MET A 20 -1.36 -18.23 9.74
C MET A 20 -0.69 -18.70 11.04
N LEU A 21 0.10 -19.76 10.99
CA LEU A 21 0.88 -20.24 12.13
C LEU A 21 1.99 -19.25 12.52
N ARG A 22 2.72 -18.72 11.54
CA ARG A 22 3.76 -17.70 11.74
C ARG A 22 3.23 -16.51 12.52
N VAL A 23 2.18 -15.87 12.03
CA VAL A 23 1.60 -14.69 12.69
C VAL A 23 0.80 -15.05 13.95
N GLY A 24 0.44 -16.30 14.11
CA GLY A 24 -0.35 -16.81 15.24
C GLY A 24 0.31 -16.60 16.60
N GLY A 25 1.64 -16.57 16.68
CA GLY A 25 2.41 -16.27 17.87
C GLY A 25 2.21 -14.86 18.44
N ARG A 26 1.71 -13.92 17.61
CA ARG A 26 1.43 -12.53 18.00
C ARG A 26 0.10 -12.36 18.75
N PHE A 27 -0.65 -13.44 18.93
CA PHE A 27 -1.96 -13.48 19.57
C PHE A 27 -1.91 -14.30 20.86
N ALA A 28 -1.99 -13.65 22.00
CA ALA A 28 -1.90 -14.31 23.30
C ALA A 28 -3.01 -15.32 23.58
N ARG A 29 -4.21 -15.13 22.95
CA ARG A 29 -5.38 -15.99 23.16
C ARG A 29 -5.77 -16.74 21.90
N VAL A 30 -6.33 -17.94 22.08
CA VAL A 30 -6.72 -18.85 20.98
C VAL A 30 -7.84 -18.26 20.12
N GLU A 31 -8.83 -17.59 20.72
CA GLU A 31 -10.00 -17.07 20.00
C GLU A 31 -9.62 -15.95 19.00
N PRO A 32 -8.87 -14.90 19.38
CA PRO A 32 -8.37 -13.91 18.42
C PRO A 32 -7.50 -14.54 17.34
N ARG A 33 -6.64 -15.53 17.66
CA ARG A 33 -5.79 -16.24 16.70
C ARG A 33 -6.64 -16.95 15.64
N ARG A 34 -7.65 -17.74 16.05
CA ARG A 34 -8.57 -18.41 15.12
C ARG A 34 -9.34 -17.42 14.26
N ARG A 35 -9.82 -16.32 14.88
CA ARG A 35 -10.55 -15.27 14.16
C ARG A 35 -9.67 -14.53 13.15
N MET A 36 -8.41 -14.32 13.47
CA MET A 36 -7.46 -13.74 12.52
C MET A 36 -7.36 -14.59 11.25
N ALA A 37 -7.16 -15.89 11.36
CA ALA A 37 -7.11 -16.80 10.20
C ALA A 37 -8.45 -16.80 9.44
N SER A 38 -9.59 -16.80 10.14
CA SER A 38 -10.91 -16.68 9.52
C SER A 38 -11.11 -15.32 8.85
N PHE A 39 -10.58 -14.25 9.43
CA PHE A 39 -10.65 -12.90 8.86
C PHE A 39 -9.88 -12.82 7.54
N VAL A 40 -8.64 -13.32 7.49
CA VAL A 40 -7.82 -13.36 6.27
C VAL A 40 -8.49 -14.22 5.18
N ARG A 41 -9.05 -15.39 5.53
CA ARG A 41 -9.88 -16.17 4.58
C ARG A 41 -11.07 -15.37 4.05
N GLY A 42 -11.74 -14.62 4.93
CA GLY A 42 -12.88 -13.79 4.54
C GLY A 42 -12.51 -12.62 3.63
N LEU A 43 -11.31 -12.05 3.78
CA LEU A 43 -10.78 -11.02 2.85
C LEU A 43 -10.58 -11.61 1.44
N LEU A 44 -10.09 -12.85 1.35
CA LEU A 44 -9.86 -13.56 0.10
C LEU A 44 -11.14 -14.16 -0.52
N ALA A 45 -12.25 -14.18 0.20
CA ALA A 45 -13.45 -14.94 -0.19
C ALA A 45 -14.25 -14.37 -1.37
N GLY A 46 -13.85 -13.24 -1.95
CA GLY A 46 -14.57 -12.65 -3.07
C GLY A 46 -16.00 -12.20 -2.75
N LEU A 47 -16.26 -11.82 -1.50
CA LEU A 47 -17.57 -11.36 -1.06
C LEU A 47 -17.98 -10.08 -1.78
N PRO A 48 -19.26 -9.90 -2.18
CA PRO A 48 -19.72 -8.70 -2.88
C PRO A 48 -19.46 -7.40 -2.11
N ARG A 49 -19.41 -7.50 -0.79
CA ARG A 49 -19.02 -6.43 0.13
C ARG A 49 -18.22 -7.03 1.26
N VAL A 50 -17.01 -6.54 1.48
CA VAL A 50 -16.13 -7.05 2.53
C VAL A 50 -16.19 -6.13 3.74
N ASN A 51 -16.62 -6.67 4.88
CA ASN A 51 -16.63 -6.01 6.19
C ASN A 51 -16.79 -7.06 7.31
N CYS A 52 -16.68 -6.65 8.58
CA CYS A 52 -16.79 -7.58 9.71
C CYS A 52 -18.10 -8.40 9.74
N TRP A 53 -19.19 -7.89 9.14
CA TRP A 53 -20.48 -8.61 9.13
C TRP A 53 -20.46 -9.72 8.10
N THR A 54 -20.09 -9.40 6.87
CA THR A 54 -20.06 -10.36 5.77
C THR A 54 -18.98 -11.42 5.99
N ILE A 55 -17.82 -11.03 6.51
CA ILE A 55 -16.76 -11.97 6.91
C ILE A 55 -17.27 -12.92 8.01
N ALA A 56 -17.88 -12.39 9.07
CA ALA A 56 -18.40 -13.22 10.16
C ALA A 56 -19.50 -14.19 9.70
N GLU A 57 -20.41 -13.74 8.83
CA GLU A 57 -21.45 -14.58 8.24
C GLU A 57 -20.84 -15.71 7.40
N HIS A 58 -19.87 -15.35 6.55
CA HIS A 58 -19.17 -16.29 5.67
C HIS A 58 -18.38 -17.36 6.45
N THR A 59 -17.72 -16.97 7.53
CA THR A 59 -16.85 -17.84 8.32
C THR A 59 -17.56 -18.60 9.45
N GLY A 60 -18.90 -18.55 9.51
CA GLY A 60 -19.69 -19.35 10.45
C GLY A 60 -19.88 -18.71 11.83
N GLU A 61 -19.39 -17.49 12.08
CA GLU A 61 -19.60 -16.80 13.35
C GLU A 61 -21.11 -16.50 13.58
N ALA A 62 -21.54 -16.51 14.82
CA ALA A 62 -22.95 -16.26 15.16
C ALA A 62 -23.36 -14.79 15.02
N CYS A 63 -22.40 -13.88 15.07
CA CYS A 63 -22.59 -12.43 14.94
C CYS A 63 -21.27 -11.73 14.62
N PRO A 64 -21.25 -10.46 14.17
CA PRO A 64 -20.03 -9.77 13.77
C PRO A 64 -19.14 -9.32 14.92
N ARG A 65 -19.58 -9.42 16.17
CA ARG A 65 -18.86 -8.90 17.35
C ARG A 65 -17.45 -9.47 17.48
N GLY A 66 -17.27 -10.76 17.19
CA GLY A 66 -15.96 -11.41 17.23
C GLY A 66 -14.95 -10.74 16.29
N MET A 67 -15.35 -10.50 15.02
CA MET A 67 -14.53 -9.84 14.02
C MET A 67 -14.29 -8.35 14.34
N GLN A 68 -15.31 -7.66 14.85
CA GLN A 68 -15.16 -6.27 15.29
C GLN A 68 -14.19 -6.13 16.47
N ARG A 69 -14.28 -7.03 17.47
CA ARG A 69 -13.36 -7.04 18.62
C ARG A 69 -11.94 -7.39 18.22
N LEU A 70 -11.72 -8.25 17.22
CA LEU A 70 -10.41 -8.53 16.68
C LEU A 70 -9.70 -7.24 16.25
N LEU A 71 -10.44 -6.33 15.62
CA LEU A 71 -9.90 -5.07 15.11
C LEU A 71 -9.83 -3.96 16.17
N SER A 72 -10.65 -3.99 17.23
CA SER A 72 -10.76 -2.88 18.19
C SER A 72 -10.13 -3.20 19.54
N GLU A 73 -10.57 -4.28 20.21
CA GLU A 73 -10.34 -4.52 21.64
C GLU A 73 -9.36 -5.67 21.92
N ALA A 74 -9.26 -6.65 21.02
CA ALA A 74 -8.41 -7.81 21.25
C ALA A 74 -6.94 -7.39 21.43
N VAL A 75 -6.26 -8.01 22.37
CA VAL A 75 -4.83 -7.75 22.62
C VAL A 75 -4.01 -8.65 21.71
N TRP A 76 -3.26 -8.06 20.81
CA TRP A 76 -2.29 -8.71 19.94
C TRP A 76 -1.27 -7.70 19.39
N ASP A 77 -0.09 -8.19 19.05
CA ASP A 77 1.03 -7.40 18.57
C ASP A 77 0.94 -7.17 17.06
N GLU A 78 0.38 -6.04 16.68
CA GLU A 78 0.22 -5.63 15.28
C GLU A 78 1.57 -5.33 14.62
N ALA A 79 2.52 -4.77 15.36
CA ALA A 79 3.86 -4.48 14.85
C ALA A 79 4.64 -5.78 14.57
N GLY A 80 4.52 -6.76 15.45
CA GLY A 80 5.08 -8.10 15.23
C GLY A 80 4.46 -8.81 14.03
N VAL A 81 3.14 -8.68 13.81
CA VAL A 81 2.50 -9.22 12.59
C VAL A 81 3.06 -8.55 11.32
N ARG A 82 3.34 -7.24 11.34
CA ARG A 82 4.02 -6.56 10.23
C ARG A 82 5.43 -7.13 9.99
N ASP A 83 6.19 -7.37 11.05
CA ASP A 83 7.53 -7.90 10.94
C ASP A 83 7.52 -9.36 10.44
N ASP A 84 6.55 -10.16 10.88
CA ASP A 84 6.31 -11.52 10.36
C ASP A 84 5.88 -11.50 8.87
N LEU A 85 5.04 -10.54 8.46
CA LEU A 85 4.69 -10.33 7.06
C LEU A 85 5.93 -10.02 6.22
N ARG A 86 6.80 -9.10 6.68
CA ARG A 86 8.05 -8.80 5.98
C ARG A 86 8.92 -10.04 5.87
N GLY A 87 9.10 -10.80 6.96
CA GLY A 87 9.82 -12.07 6.96
C GLY A 87 9.27 -13.06 5.94
N TYR A 88 7.95 -13.22 5.89
CA TYR A 88 7.26 -14.07 4.90
C TYR A 88 7.54 -13.63 3.46
N VAL A 89 7.45 -12.33 3.17
CA VAL A 89 7.76 -11.81 1.82
C VAL A 89 9.22 -12.07 1.45
N LEU A 90 10.15 -11.87 2.38
CA LEU A 90 11.58 -12.07 2.14
C LEU A 90 11.95 -13.54 1.94
N GLU A 91 11.30 -14.49 2.60
CA GLU A 91 11.52 -15.92 2.36
C GLU A 91 11.24 -16.33 0.91
N HIS A 92 10.29 -15.64 0.25
CA HIS A 92 9.88 -15.98 -1.11
C HIS A 92 10.48 -15.08 -2.18
N PHE A 93 10.82 -13.83 -1.84
CA PHE A 93 11.22 -12.81 -2.81
C PHE A 93 12.56 -12.15 -2.51
N ALA A 94 13.32 -12.61 -1.49
CA ALA A 94 14.61 -11.99 -1.17
C ALA A 94 15.55 -11.99 -2.39
N ASP A 95 16.04 -10.82 -2.72
CA ASP A 95 17.00 -10.60 -3.80
C ASP A 95 17.89 -9.40 -3.46
N PRO A 96 19.22 -9.53 -3.48
CA PRO A 96 20.12 -8.40 -3.20
C PRO A 96 19.93 -7.23 -4.18
N GLY A 97 19.41 -7.50 -5.35
CA GLY A 97 19.09 -6.48 -6.36
C GLY A 97 17.64 -5.99 -6.29
N ALA A 98 16.86 -6.38 -5.28
CA ALA A 98 15.48 -5.93 -5.11
C ALA A 98 15.36 -4.42 -4.99
N VAL A 99 14.15 -3.92 -5.22
CA VAL A 99 13.81 -2.49 -5.20
C VAL A 99 12.72 -2.26 -4.16
N LEU A 100 12.99 -1.43 -3.18
CA LEU A 100 11.97 -0.88 -2.29
C LEU A 100 11.14 0.15 -3.06
N VAL A 101 9.85 -0.09 -3.19
CA VAL A 101 8.93 0.78 -3.92
C VAL A 101 8.00 1.45 -2.93
N VAL A 102 7.94 2.78 -2.98
CA VAL A 102 7.05 3.58 -2.14
C VAL A 102 6.01 4.29 -3.00
N ASP A 103 4.79 4.24 -2.55
CA ASP A 103 3.69 5.03 -3.12
C ASP A 103 2.56 5.18 -2.09
N GLU A 104 1.58 6.02 -2.36
CA GLU A 104 0.41 6.15 -1.52
C GLU A 104 -0.88 5.81 -2.26
N THR A 105 -1.89 5.43 -1.50
CA THR A 105 -3.26 5.35 -2.01
C THR A 105 -4.24 6.02 -1.06
N GLY A 106 -5.32 6.57 -1.63
CA GLY A 106 -6.38 7.23 -0.88
C GLY A 106 -7.69 6.47 -0.95
N ASP A 107 -8.35 6.34 0.20
CA ASP A 107 -9.68 5.76 0.32
C ASP A 107 -10.70 6.86 0.55
N LEU A 108 -11.72 6.93 -0.32
CA LEU A 108 -12.80 7.91 -0.20
C LEU A 108 -13.63 7.65 1.06
N GLN A 109 -13.82 8.67 1.86
CA GLN A 109 -14.53 8.57 3.13
C GLN A 109 -15.76 9.48 3.18
N LYS A 110 -16.82 9.01 3.83
CA LYS A 110 -18.00 9.82 4.16
C LYS A 110 -17.90 10.34 5.59
N GLY A 111 -18.07 11.64 5.77
CA GLY A 111 -18.01 12.26 7.09
C GLY A 111 -16.58 12.57 7.54
N THR A 112 -16.43 13.05 8.78
CA THR A 112 -15.19 13.64 9.32
C THR A 112 -14.58 12.85 10.49
N ALA A 113 -15.24 11.78 10.95
CA ALA A 113 -14.86 11.05 12.16
C ALA A 113 -13.81 9.95 11.93
N THR A 114 -13.59 9.52 10.67
CA THR A 114 -12.58 8.50 10.35
C THR A 114 -11.18 9.12 10.51
N VAL A 115 -10.31 8.43 11.23
CA VAL A 115 -8.93 8.89 11.51
C VAL A 115 -8.18 9.27 10.22
N GLY A 116 -7.48 10.41 10.21
CA GLY A 116 -6.72 10.87 9.05
C GLY A 116 -7.55 11.48 7.91
N THR A 117 -8.87 11.47 7.99
CA THR A 117 -9.74 11.98 6.91
C THR A 117 -9.76 13.48 6.84
N GLN A 118 -9.56 14.03 5.64
CA GLN A 118 -9.78 15.44 5.29
C GLN A 118 -10.03 15.59 3.79
N ARG A 119 -10.44 16.78 3.34
CA ARG A 119 -10.42 17.13 1.92
C ARG A 119 -8.98 17.27 1.46
N GLN A 120 -8.56 16.39 0.59
CA GLN A 120 -7.21 16.33 0.01
C GLN A 120 -7.25 15.71 -1.39
N TYR A 121 -6.21 15.94 -2.17
CA TYR A 121 -6.09 15.29 -3.47
C TYR A 121 -5.97 13.77 -3.26
N SER A 122 -6.77 13.03 -4.00
CA SER A 122 -6.73 11.57 -4.04
C SER A 122 -6.42 11.12 -5.47
N GLY A 123 -5.30 10.46 -5.68
CA GLY A 123 -4.94 9.87 -6.97
C GLY A 123 -6.01 8.88 -7.47
N THR A 124 -6.63 8.13 -6.56
CA THR A 124 -7.74 7.21 -6.87
C THR A 124 -8.95 7.93 -7.47
N ALA A 125 -9.26 9.15 -7.01
CA ALA A 125 -10.40 9.94 -7.51
C ALA A 125 -10.00 10.93 -8.63
N GLY A 126 -8.71 11.16 -8.84
CA GLY A 126 -8.19 12.17 -9.78
C GLY A 126 -8.53 13.62 -9.41
N ARG A 127 -9.01 13.87 -8.18
CA ARG A 127 -9.47 15.19 -7.71
C ARG A 127 -9.41 15.31 -6.19
N THR A 128 -9.66 16.53 -5.68
CA THR A 128 -9.76 16.79 -4.24
C THR A 128 -11.09 16.27 -3.68
N GLU A 129 -11.00 15.25 -2.83
CA GLU A 129 -12.13 14.61 -2.16
C GLU A 129 -11.87 14.44 -0.66
N ASN A 130 -12.92 14.08 0.08
CA ASN A 130 -12.79 13.68 1.47
C ASN A 130 -12.20 12.27 1.52
N ALA A 131 -10.92 12.18 1.80
CA ALA A 131 -10.17 10.93 1.71
C ALA A 131 -9.26 10.70 2.92
N GLN A 132 -9.04 9.44 3.22
CA GLN A 132 -7.98 8.95 4.09
C GLN A 132 -6.84 8.48 3.19
N VAL A 133 -5.61 8.89 3.46
CA VAL A 133 -4.44 8.55 2.65
C VAL A 133 -3.44 7.76 3.49
N ALA A 134 -2.86 6.74 2.92
CA ALA A 134 -1.80 5.97 3.54
C ALA A 134 -0.65 5.72 2.56
N VAL A 135 0.57 5.73 3.09
CA VAL A 135 1.81 5.42 2.38
C VAL A 135 2.11 3.93 2.57
N TYR A 136 2.51 3.27 1.51
CA TYR A 136 2.85 1.85 1.50
C TYR A 136 4.27 1.63 1.02
N LEU A 137 4.91 0.59 1.56
CA LEU A 137 6.20 0.08 1.12
C LEU A 137 6.00 -1.31 0.56
N ALA A 138 6.50 -1.55 -0.64
CA ALA A 138 6.56 -2.86 -1.27
C ALA A 138 8.00 -3.27 -1.52
N ASP A 139 8.29 -4.54 -1.39
CA ASP A 139 9.51 -5.18 -1.89
C ASP A 139 9.25 -5.73 -3.30
N ALA A 140 10.11 -5.38 -4.26
CA ALA A 140 9.95 -5.74 -5.66
C ALA A 140 11.24 -6.40 -6.19
N ALA A 141 11.20 -7.72 -6.27
CA ALA A 141 12.24 -8.59 -6.81
C ALA A 141 11.86 -9.13 -8.20
N PRO A 142 12.79 -9.77 -8.93
CA PRO A 142 12.46 -10.46 -10.17
C PRO A 142 11.37 -11.52 -10.00
N ALA A 143 11.41 -12.28 -8.92
CA ALA A 143 10.46 -13.35 -8.63
C ALA A 143 9.04 -12.86 -8.32
N GLY A 144 8.89 -11.64 -7.77
CA GLY A 144 7.59 -11.11 -7.41
C GLY A 144 7.66 -9.76 -6.71
N ALA A 145 6.50 -9.27 -6.28
CA ALA A 145 6.42 -8.08 -5.45
C ALA A 145 5.26 -8.19 -4.46
N ALA A 146 5.49 -7.71 -3.23
CA ALA A 146 4.46 -7.66 -2.21
C ALA A 146 4.66 -6.46 -1.27
N PHE A 147 3.57 -6.00 -0.66
CA PHE A 147 3.64 -4.99 0.40
C PHE A 147 4.29 -5.57 1.66
N THR A 148 5.18 -4.79 2.28
CA THR A 148 5.87 -5.17 3.52
C THR A 148 5.55 -4.23 4.68
N ASP A 149 5.08 -3.01 4.40
CA ASP A 149 4.74 -2.02 5.42
C ASP A 149 3.72 -0.99 4.91
N ARG A 150 3.11 -0.24 5.86
CA ARG A 150 2.20 0.88 5.59
C ARG A 150 2.22 1.88 6.73
N ALA A 151 1.90 3.13 6.44
CA ALA A 151 1.75 4.19 7.43
C ALA A 151 0.56 5.09 7.09
N LEU A 152 -0.32 5.34 8.07
CA LEU A 152 -1.43 6.25 7.90
C LEU A 152 -0.92 7.70 7.91
N TYR A 153 -1.23 8.45 6.87
CA TYR A 153 -0.95 9.87 6.84
C TYR A 153 -1.95 10.65 7.71
N LEU A 154 -1.44 11.31 8.75
CA LEU A 154 -2.21 12.22 9.58
C LEU A 154 -1.96 13.67 9.13
N PRO A 155 -2.95 14.31 8.49
CA PRO A 155 -2.83 15.72 8.10
C PRO A 155 -2.63 16.65 9.30
N ARG A 156 -2.10 17.85 9.07
CA ARG A 156 -1.93 18.88 10.11
C ARG A 156 -3.23 19.22 10.83
N SER A 157 -4.37 19.19 10.12
CA SER A 157 -5.71 19.39 10.69
C SER A 157 -6.11 18.35 11.74
N TRP A 158 -5.41 17.22 11.79
CA TRP A 158 -5.53 16.21 12.83
C TRP A 158 -4.52 16.42 13.95
N THR A 159 -3.24 16.52 13.65
CA THR A 159 -2.18 16.62 14.64
C THR A 159 -2.25 17.94 15.45
N SER A 160 -2.85 18.99 14.89
CA SER A 160 -3.16 20.23 15.61
C SER A 160 -4.46 20.20 16.44
N ALA A 161 -5.18 19.07 16.45
CA ALA A 161 -6.45 18.89 17.18
C ALA A 161 -6.35 17.68 18.15
N PRO A 162 -5.70 17.83 19.32
CA PRO A 162 -5.44 16.71 20.24
C PRO A 162 -6.72 15.97 20.70
N ALA A 163 -7.82 16.71 20.90
CA ALA A 163 -9.09 16.12 21.29
C ALA A 163 -9.64 15.17 20.19
N ARG A 164 -9.49 15.57 18.92
CA ARG A 164 -9.88 14.76 17.77
C ARG A 164 -9.00 13.50 17.65
N CYS A 165 -7.70 13.64 17.84
CA CYS A 165 -6.76 12.53 17.86
C CYS A 165 -7.10 11.52 18.98
N ARG A 166 -7.33 11.99 20.21
CA ARG A 166 -7.73 11.11 21.33
C ARG A 166 -9.05 10.39 21.04
N ALA A 167 -10.06 11.07 20.51
CA ALA A 167 -11.34 10.46 20.17
C ALA A 167 -11.22 9.37 19.11
N ALA A 168 -10.23 9.45 18.22
CA ALA A 168 -9.93 8.43 17.21
C ALA A 168 -8.91 7.39 17.68
N GLY A 169 -8.41 7.46 18.91
CA GLY A 169 -7.42 6.54 19.48
C GLY A 169 -6.02 6.66 18.87
N VAL A 170 -5.67 7.84 18.36
CA VAL A 170 -4.29 8.13 17.92
C VAL A 170 -3.39 8.16 19.15
N PRO A 171 -2.23 7.48 19.14
CA PRO A 171 -1.30 7.46 20.26
C PRO A 171 -0.86 8.88 20.66
N GLU A 172 -0.72 9.11 21.96
CA GLU A 172 -0.17 10.38 22.46
C GLU A 172 1.24 10.63 21.94
N GLY A 173 1.57 11.88 21.66
CA GLY A 173 2.86 12.26 21.11
C GLY A 173 3.02 12.00 19.60
N THR A 174 1.98 11.52 18.91
CA THR A 174 2.03 11.38 17.45
C THR A 174 2.18 12.75 16.78
N ALA A 175 3.39 13.04 16.30
CA ALA A 175 3.71 14.27 15.61
C ALA A 175 3.27 14.24 14.14
N PHE A 176 3.14 15.44 13.54
CA PHE A 176 2.94 15.54 12.10
C PHE A 176 4.17 15.01 11.34
N ALA A 177 3.92 14.13 10.36
CA ALA A 177 4.93 13.68 9.43
C ALA A 177 4.43 13.87 7.99
N THR A 178 5.30 14.32 7.10
CA THR A 178 5.01 14.36 5.66
C THR A 178 5.00 12.94 5.10
N LYS A 179 4.38 12.73 3.92
CA LYS A 179 4.42 11.41 3.25
C LYS A 179 5.86 10.94 3.00
N PRO A 180 6.80 11.76 2.51
CA PRO A 180 8.20 11.38 2.40
C PRO A 180 8.85 11.02 3.74
N ALA A 181 8.50 11.70 4.84
CA ALA A 181 9.01 11.35 6.17
C ALA A 181 8.50 9.97 6.62
N LEU A 182 7.23 9.63 6.35
CA LEU A 182 6.67 8.31 6.60
C LEU A 182 7.36 7.23 5.75
N ALA A 183 7.60 7.51 4.47
CA ALA A 183 8.36 6.63 3.58
C ALA A 183 9.77 6.36 4.11
N ARG A 184 10.48 7.42 4.51
CA ARG A 184 11.81 7.30 5.12
C ARG A 184 11.80 6.41 6.35
N GLN A 185 10.83 6.58 7.26
CA GLN A 185 10.70 5.75 8.46
C GLN A 185 10.47 4.26 8.12
N MET A 186 9.64 3.96 7.11
CA MET A 186 9.39 2.58 6.68
C MET A 186 10.62 1.95 6.03
N ILE A 187 11.30 2.68 5.13
CA ILE A 187 12.54 2.21 4.49
C ILE A 187 13.62 1.96 5.55
N THR A 188 13.82 2.92 6.47
CA THR A 188 14.79 2.78 7.58
C THR A 188 14.52 1.51 8.38
N ARG A 189 13.26 1.29 8.78
CA ARG A 189 12.85 0.08 9.52
C ARG A 189 13.09 -1.21 8.73
N ALA A 190 12.86 -1.21 7.42
CA ALA A 190 13.12 -2.36 6.57
C ALA A 190 14.62 -2.67 6.48
N LEU A 191 15.45 -1.64 6.29
CA LEU A 191 16.92 -1.78 6.23
C LEU A 191 17.51 -2.20 7.58
N ASP A 192 17.04 -1.61 8.70
CA ASP A 192 17.48 -1.97 10.05
C ASP A 192 17.11 -3.42 10.41
N ALA A 193 16.06 -3.95 9.82
CA ALA A 193 15.66 -5.36 9.95
C ALA A 193 16.37 -6.30 8.96
N GLY A 194 17.37 -5.81 8.22
CA GLY A 194 18.20 -6.62 7.33
C GLY A 194 17.52 -7.00 5.99
N THR A 195 16.52 -6.22 5.51
CA THR A 195 15.93 -6.47 4.19
C THR A 195 17.01 -6.37 3.10
N PRO A 196 17.29 -7.46 2.35
CA PRO A 196 18.26 -7.43 1.27
C PRO A 196 17.69 -6.64 0.08
N THR A 197 18.24 -5.47 -0.16
CA THR A 197 17.81 -4.58 -1.25
C THR A 197 18.95 -3.64 -1.64
N ALA A 198 19.05 -3.33 -2.92
CA ALA A 198 20.05 -2.39 -3.40
C ALA A 198 19.44 -1.05 -3.86
N TRP A 199 18.11 -0.96 -3.98
CA TRP A 199 17.47 0.16 -4.65
C TRP A 199 16.19 0.63 -3.97
N ALA A 200 15.88 1.92 -4.17
CA ALA A 200 14.57 2.49 -3.86
C ALA A 200 14.01 3.25 -5.06
N THR A 201 12.69 3.23 -5.23
CA THR A 201 11.99 4.03 -6.23
C THR A 201 10.66 4.54 -5.66
N ALA A 202 10.26 5.73 -6.12
CA ALA A 202 9.00 6.37 -5.72
C ALA A 202 8.61 7.45 -6.74
N ASP A 203 7.41 8.01 -6.57
CA ASP A 203 6.89 9.09 -7.41
C ASP A 203 7.49 10.46 -7.09
N GLU A 204 6.97 11.52 -7.74
CA GLU A 204 7.51 12.88 -7.62
C GLU A 204 7.29 13.52 -6.26
N VAL A 205 6.30 13.07 -5.49
CA VAL A 205 6.05 13.56 -4.11
C VAL A 205 7.23 13.23 -3.22
N TYR A 206 7.79 12.04 -3.39
CA TYR A 206 8.93 11.53 -2.62
C TYR A 206 10.27 11.98 -3.22
N GLY A 207 10.38 12.01 -4.55
CA GLY A 207 11.63 12.33 -5.24
C GLY A 207 12.10 13.77 -5.04
N GLN A 208 11.19 14.68 -4.71
CA GLN A 208 11.53 16.07 -4.39
C GLN A 208 12.05 16.25 -2.96
N ASP A 209 11.81 15.29 -2.05
CA ASP A 209 12.23 15.42 -0.65
C ASP A 209 13.73 15.19 -0.48
N PRO A 210 14.50 16.22 -0.02
CA PRO A 210 15.94 16.10 0.11
C PRO A 210 16.35 15.19 1.27
N GLN A 211 15.55 15.11 2.34
CA GLN A 211 15.87 14.28 3.50
C GLN A 211 15.74 12.79 3.18
N LEU A 212 14.76 12.41 2.33
CA LEU A 212 14.64 11.04 1.85
C LEU A 212 15.87 10.66 1.03
N ARG A 213 16.25 11.50 0.05
CA ARG A 213 17.43 11.23 -0.80
C ARG A 213 18.73 11.14 0.01
N ALA A 214 18.92 12.05 0.96
CA ALA A 214 20.08 12.04 1.86
C ALA A 214 20.15 10.74 2.67
N GLU A 215 19.03 10.30 3.26
CA GLU A 215 18.98 9.06 4.04
C GLU A 215 19.29 7.83 3.19
N LEU A 216 18.74 7.74 1.98
CA LEU A 216 19.01 6.64 1.05
C LEU A 216 20.50 6.57 0.69
N ALA A 217 21.10 7.71 0.32
CA ALA A 217 22.51 7.80 -0.03
C ALA A 217 23.41 7.45 1.19
N ARG A 218 23.11 8.01 2.37
CA ARG A 218 23.86 7.73 3.61
C ARG A 218 23.88 6.23 3.96
N ARG A 219 22.82 5.50 3.62
CA ARG A 219 22.72 4.05 3.82
C ARG A 219 23.31 3.24 2.66
N GLY A 220 23.94 3.87 1.69
CA GLY A 220 24.50 3.20 0.53
C GLY A 220 23.45 2.59 -0.40
N LEU A 221 22.19 3.04 -0.31
CA LEU A 221 21.10 2.53 -1.15
C LEU A 221 21.02 3.35 -2.44
N GLY A 222 21.07 2.69 -3.59
CA GLY A 222 20.79 3.31 -4.87
C GLY A 222 19.32 3.74 -4.97
N TYR A 223 19.04 4.81 -5.72
CA TYR A 223 17.64 5.21 -5.93
C TYR A 223 17.41 5.76 -7.35
N VAL A 224 16.15 5.61 -7.80
CA VAL A 224 15.63 6.29 -8.99
C VAL A 224 14.25 6.83 -8.64
N LEU A 225 14.18 8.12 -8.30
CA LEU A 225 12.99 8.79 -7.78
C LEU A 225 12.46 9.77 -8.82
N ALA A 226 11.17 9.66 -9.16
CA ALA A 226 10.55 10.58 -10.09
C ALA A 226 10.54 12.02 -9.53
N VAL A 227 10.68 13.00 -10.42
CA VAL A 227 10.62 14.43 -10.06
C VAL A 227 9.79 15.21 -11.08
N ALA A 228 9.22 16.33 -10.65
CA ALA A 228 8.45 17.20 -11.51
C ALA A 228 9.35 17.80 -12.62
N ARG A 229 8.75 18.11 -13.77
CA ARG A 229 9.42 18.76 -14.91
C ARG A 229 10.07 20.09 -14.54
N THR A 230 9.53 20.77 -13.53
CA THR A 230 10.00 22.05 -13.00
C THR A 230 11.05 21.89 -11.90
N CYS A 231 11.37 20.66 -11.49
CA CYS A 231 12.34 20.39 -10.43
C CYS A 231 13.69 21.06 -10.77
N PRO A 232 14.26 21.91 -9.89
CA PRO A 232 15.58 22.48 -10.10
C PRO A 232 16.64 21.38 -9.95
N VAL A 233 17.51 21.27 -10.93
CA VAL A 233 18.59 20.30 -10.98
C VAL A 233 19.91 21.05 -11.10
N ALA A 234 20.84 20.83 -10.16
CA ALA A 234 22.14 21.42 -10.17
C ALA A 234 23.09 20.62 -11.09
N THR A 235 23.79 21.32 -11.95
CA THR A 235 24.84 20.81 -12.83
C THR A 235 26.10 21.65 -12.67
N PRO A 236 27.27 21.22 -13.17
CA PRO A 236 28.47 22.08 -13.22
C PRO A 236 28.27 23.42 -13.94
N ALA A 237 27.31 23.48 -14.89
CA ALA A 237 26.94 24.69 -15.62
C ALA A 237 25.86 25.55 -14.94
N GLY A 238 25.49 25.23 -13.70
CA GLY A 238 24.47 25.92 -12.94
C GLY A 238 23.17 25.12 -12.72
N THR A 239 22.22 25.70 -12.01
CA THR A 239 20.93 25.06 -11.70
C THR A 239 19.89 25.42 -12.74
N ARG A 240 19.20 24.40 -13.29
CA ARG A 240 18.16 24.53 -14.31
C ARG A 240 16.98 23.60 -14.03
N PRO A 241 15.76 23.91 -14.49
CA PRO A 241 14.66 22.99 -14.47
C PRO A 241 14.96 21.70 -15.26
N ALA A 242 14.52 20.55 -14.79
CA ALA A 242 14.73 19.26 -15.46
C ALA A 242 14.27 19.27 -16.93
N ALA A 243 13.13 19.93 -17.22
CA ALA A 243 12.61 20.05 -18.59
C ALA A 243 13.49 20.90 -19.53
N GLU A 244 14.24 21.85 -18.99
CA GLU A 244 15.19 22.65 -19.78
C GLU A 244 16.41 21.82 -20.14
N LEU A 245 16.96 21.07 -19.18
CA LEU A 245 18.09 20.17 -19.40
C LEU A 245 17.80 19.11 -20.47
N ALA A 246 16.57 18.62 -20.56
CA ALA A 246 16.19 17.66 -21.59
C ALA A 246 16.35 18.18 -23.03
N ARG A 247 16.26 19.50 -23.25
CA ARG A 247 16.43 20.13 -24.57
C ARG A 247 17.88 20.15 -25.02
N TRP A 248 18.81 20.03 -24.08
CA TRP A 248 20.27 20.06 -24.37
C TRP A 248 20.85 18.65 -24.58
N VAL A 249 20.02 17.60 -24.43
CA VAL A 249 20.47 16.22 -24.68
C VAL A 249 20.72 16.04 -26.19
N PRO A 250 21.94 15.75 -26.61
CA PRO A 250 22.25 15.49 -28.03
C PRO A 250 21.46 14.31 -28.59
N ALA A 251 21.11 14.34 -29.86
CA ALA A 251 20.33 13.28 -30.50
C ALA A 251 20.95 11.88 -30.31
N GLY A 252 22.28 11.79 -30.40
CA GLY A 252 23.02 10.53 -30.23
C GLY A 252 23.12 10.00 -28.80
N ALA A 253 22.73 10.80 -27.78
CA ALA A 253 22.75 10.38 -26.37
C ALA A 253 21.48 9.62 -25.97
N TRP A 254 20.46 9.56 -26.84
CA TRP A 254 19.22 8.83 -26.57
C TRP A 254 19.38 7.35 -26.91
N GLN A 255 19.01 6.49 -25.95
CA GLN A 255 19.01 5.03 -26.09
C GLN A 255 17.60 4.49 -25.91
N ARG A 256 17.17 3.60 -26.82
CA ARG A 256 15.88 2.93 -26.71
C ARG A 256 15.99 1.72 -25.79
N LEU A 257 15.39 1.79 -24.61
CA LEU A 257 15.46 0.75 -23.57
C LEU A 257 14.08 0.41 -23.04
N SER A 258 13.87 -0.88 -22.75
CA SER A 258 12.65 -1.35 -22.09
C SER A 258 12.75 -1.17 -20.59
N ALA A 259 11.66 -0.67 -19.97
CA ALA A 259 11.48 -0.60 -18.54
C ALA A 259 10.91 -1.92 -17.93
N GLY A 260 11.01 -3.04 -18.65
CA GLY A 260 10.45 -4.32 -18.28
C GLY A 260 9.09 -4.60 -18.92
N PRO A 261 8.47 -5.76 -18.58
CA PRO A 261 7.17 -6.14 -19.13
C PRO A 261 6.07 -5.20 -18.64
N GLY A 262 5.04 -5.05 -19.44
CA GLY A 262 3.78 -4.40 -19.10
C GLY A 262 2.61 -5.26 -19.57
N ALA A 263 1.38 -4.87 -19.26
CA ALA A 263 0.17 -5.62 -19.64
C ALA A 263 0.00 -5.84 -21.15
N LYS A 264 0.64 -5.00 -21.98
CA LYS A 264 0.58 -5.05 -23.46
C LYS A 264 1.94 -5.34 -24.10
N GLY A 265 2.86 -6.00 -23.40
CA GLY A 265 4.21 -6.28 -23.85
C GLY A 265 5.28 -5.34 -23.27
N PRO A 266 6.53 -5.40 -23.76
CA PRO A 266 7.65 -4.62 -23.24
C PRO A 266 7.39 -3.11 -23.34
N ARG A 267 7.75 -2.36 -22.28
CA ARG A 267 7.54 -0.90 -22.19
C ARG A 267 8.76 -0.15 -22.73
N TRP A 268 8.81 0.09 -24.03
CA TRP A 268 9.89 0.77 -24.71
C TRP A 268 9.77 2.30 -24.62
N TYR A 269 10.89 2.96 -24.31
CA TYR A 269 11.03 4.41 -24.28
C TYR A 269 12.44 4.81 -24.70
N ASP A 270 12.60 6.02 -25.23
CA ASP A 270 13.91 6.63 -25.37
C ASP A 270 14.37 7.17 -24.01
N ARG A 271 15.64 6.93 -23.68
CA ARG A 271 16.26 7.27 -22.41
C ARG A 271 17.55 8.04 -22.60
N ALA A 272 17.78 9.00 -21.71
CA ALA A 272 19.04 9.73 -21.64
C ALA A 272 19.46 9.95 -20.20
N LEU A 273 20.73 10.18 -19.95
CA LEU A 273 21.32 10.38 -18.65
C LEU A 273 22.17 11.65 -18.67
N ILE A 274 22.04 12.49 -17.67
CA ILE A 274 22.86 13.72 -17.48
C ILE A 274 23.49 13.61 -16.09
N ASP A 275 24.80 13.82 -16.00
CA ASP A 275 25.51 13.93 -14.74
C ASP A 275 25.08 15.20 -14.01
N VAL A 276 24.75 15.07 -12.72
CA VAL A 276 24.23 16.16 -11.91
C VAL A 276 24.86 16.15 -10.52
N THR A 277 24.70 17.26 -9.80
CA THR A 277 24.98 17.33 -8.37
C THR A 277 23.70 17.43 -7.59
N ASP A 278 23.71 17.01 -6.31
CA ASP A 278 22.60 17.20 -5.38
C ASP A 278 23.14 17.86 -4.11
N PRO A 279 23.07 19.20 -3.99
CA PRO A 279 23.59 19.93 -2.84
C PRO A 279 22.92 19.54 -1.50
N ALA A 280 21.73 18.94 -1.56
CA ALA A 280 21.01 18.48 -0.36
C ALA A 280 21.51 17.09 0.11
N VAL A 281 22.37 16.42 -0.65
CA VAL A 281 22.91 15.09 -0.33
C VAL A 281 24.42 15.24 -0.18
N THR A 282 24.84 15.57 1.04
CA THR A 282 26.27 15.78 1.39
C THR A 282 26.99 14.49 1.78
N GLU A 283 26.24 13.47 2.18
CA GLU A 283 26.75 12.15 2.56
C GLU A 283 26.41 11.11 1.49
N GLY A 284 27.24 10.08 1.41
CA GLY A 284 27.12 9.01 0.43
C GLY A 284 27.91 9.28 -0.85
N ASP A 285 28.87 8.37 -1.08
CA ASP A 285 29.69 8.39 -2.28
C ASP A 285 28.93 7.85 -3.50
N GLY A 286 29.39 8.24 -4.69
CA GLY A 286 28.91 7.70 -5.93
C GLY A 286 28.25 8.74 -6.86
N PRO A 287 28.06 8.36 -8.11
CA PRO A 287 27.51 9.24 -9.14
C PRO A 287 26.02 9.56 -8.93
N ARG A 288 25.64 10.74 -9.42
CA ARG A 288 24.27 11.25 -9.40
C ARG A 288 23.87 11.69 -10.81
N TRP A 289 22.65 11.37 -11.17
CA TRP A 289 22.15 11.61 -12.51
C TRP A 289 20.73 12.18 -12.54
N LEU A 290 20.44 12.92 -13.59
CA LEU A 290 19.08 13.11 -14.09
C LEU A 290 18.82 12.08 -15.18
N LEU A 291 18.00 11.07 -14.89
CA LEU A 291 17.50 10.13 -15.88
C LEU A 291 16.26 10.73 -16.54
N ILE A 292 16.26 10.78 -17.86
CA ILE A 292 15.17 11.34 -18.67
C ILE A 292 14.54 10.20 -19.47
N ARG A 293 13.22 10.14 -19.43
CA ARG A 293 12.39 9.26 -20.28
C ARG A 293 11.64 10.11 -21.28
N ARG A 294 11.67 9.71 -22.55
CA ARG A 294 10.85 10.28 -23.61
C ARG A 294 9.94 9.19 -24.17
N ARG A 295 8.62 9.43 -24.18
CA ARG A 295 7.65 8.51 -24.78
C ARG A 295 7.80 8.54 -26.29
N ILE A 296 7.79 7.35 -26.94
CA ILE A 296 8.02 7.23 -28.38
C ILE A 296 6.84 7.77 -29.18
N SER A 297 5.61 7.62 -28.66
CA SER A 297 4.38 7.96 -29.40
C SER A 297 4.12 9.46 -29.53
N ASP A 298 4.41 10.24 -28.49
CA ASP A 298 4.03 11.66 -28.37
C ASP A 298 5.16 12.56 -27.85
N GLY A 299 6.32 12.00 -27.54
CA GLY A 299 7.47 12.74 -27.06
C GLY A 299 7.34 13.24 -25.62
N GLU A 300 6.32 12.81 -24.84
CA GLU A 300 6.16 13.22 -23.44
C GLU A 300 7.37 12.81 -22.60
N TYR A 301 7.85 13.75 -21.77
CA TYR A 301 8.98 13.54 -20.89
C TYR A 301 8.56 13.17 -19.47
N ALA A 302 9.35 12.29 -18.83
CA ALA A 302 9.38 12.11 -17.38
C ALA A 302 10.82 12.16 -16.89
N PHE A 303 11.01 12.62 -15.65
CA PHE A 303 12.30 12.94 -15.08
C PHE A 303 12.49 12.19 -13.77
N TYR A 304 13.73 11.77 -13.51
CA TYR A 304 14.06 11.04 -12.29
C TYR A 304 15.43 11.49 -11.79
N ARG A 305 15.54 11.78 -10.50
CA ARG A 305 16.83 11.84 -9.81
C ARG A 305 17.30 10.42 -9.54
N ALA A 306 18.50 10.10 -9.98
CA ALA A 306 19.10 8.79 -9.76
C ALA A 306 20.43 8.92 -9.05
N HIS A 307 20.73 7.93 -8.22
CA HIS A 307 21.99 7.77 -7.52
C HIS A 307 22.31 6.27 -7.37
N ALA A 308 23.59 5.94 -7.35
CA ALA A 308 24.08 4.63 -6.95
C ALA A 308 25.40 4.77 -6.20
N PRO A 309 25.73 3.84 -5.28
CA PRO A 309 27.03 3.86 -4.57
C PRO A 309 28.25 3.72 -5.48
N GLY A 310 28.06 3.25 -6.71
CA GLY A 310 29.09 3.12 -7.73
C GLY A 310 28.52 3.20 -9.15
N PRO A 311 29.38 3.14 -10.18
CA PRO A 311 28.93 3.18 -11.57
C PRO A 311 28.00 2.03 -11.91
N VAL A 312 26.88 2.32 -12.58
CA VAL A 312 25.92 1.34 -13.06
C VAL A 312 25.48 1.65 -14.48
N PRO A 313 25.16 0.63 -15.30
CA PRO A 313 24.68 0.85 -16.65
C PRO A 313 23.29 1.52 -16.64
N LEU A 314 23.00 2.36 -17.64
CA LEU A 314 21.71 3.03 -17.82
C LEU A 314 20.54 2.05 -17.77
N ALA A 315 20.68 0.86 -18.35
CA ALA A 315 19.66 -0.19 -18.33
C ALA A 315 19.26 -0.62 -16.90
N ARG A 316 20.17 -0.55 -15.92
CA ARG A 316 19.86 -0.84 -14.51
C ARG A 316 18.95 0.24 -13.92
N LEU A 317 19.30 1.51 -14.11
CA LEU A 317 18.47 2.64 -13.66
C LEU A 317 17.07 2.60 -14.29
N VAL A 318 16.99 2.25 -15.56
CA VAL A 318 15.71 2.12 -16.29
C VAL A 318 14.85 1.00 -15.71
N ARG A 319 15.43 -0.14 -15.34
CA ARG A 319 14.70 -1.23 -14.66
C ARG A 319 14.20 -0.83 -13.27
N VAL A 320 15.04 -0.13 -12.50
CA VAL A 320 14.65 0.38 -11.18
C VAL A 320 13.47 1.36 -11.31
N ALA A 321 13.54 2.33 -12.21
CA ALA A 321 12.42 3.24 -12.50
C ALA A 321 11.16 2.47 -12.93
N GLY A 322 11.32 1.40 -13.70
CA GLY A 322 10.25 0.53 -14.16
C GLY A 322 9.57 -0.27 -13.03
N SER A 323 10.29 -0.54 -11.95
CA SER A 323 9.75 -1.31 -10.80
C SER A 323 8.64 -0.57 -10.07
N ARG A 324 8.54 0.77 -10.19
CA ARG A 324 7.46 1.55 -9.57
C ARG A 324 6.05 1.05 -9.97
N TRP A 325 5.90 0.59 -11.21
CA TRP A 325 4.62 0.04 -11.65
C TRP A 325 4.13 -1.15 -10.81
N LYS A 326 5.04 -1.91 -10.19
CA LYS A 326 4.66 -3.07 -9.36
C LYS A 326 3.82 -2.70 -8.14
N ILE A 327 4.01 -1.50 -7.57
CA ILE A 327 3.18 -1.06 -6.43
C ILE A 327 1.78 -0.64 -6.89
N GLU A 328 1.65 -0.03 -8.07
CA GLU A 328 0.34 0.31 -8.66
C GLU A 328 -0.48 -0.96 -8.95
N ASP A 329 0.16 -1.98 -9.56
CA ASP A 329 -0.43 -3.31 -9.76
C ASP A 329 -0.78 -3.99 -8.42
N GLY A 330 0.07 -3.80 -7.40
CA GLY A 330 -0.19 -4.24 -6.03
C GLY A 330 -1.43 -3.57 -5.43
N PHE A 331 -1.62 -2.26 -5.59
CA PHE A 331 -2.81 -1.56 -5.14
C PHE A 331 -4.07 -2.04 -5.87
N ALA A 332 -4.03 -2.18 -7.19
CA ALA A 332 -5.16 -2.67 -7.96
C ALA A 332 -5.59 -4.07 -7.47
N ALA A 333 -4.63 -5.00 -7.39
CA ALA A 333 -4.91 -6.34 -6.89
C ALA A 333 -5.32 -6.37 -5.42
N GLY A 334 -4.68 -5.57 -4.56
CA GLY A 334 -5.01 -5.51 -3.14
C GLY A 334 -6.43 -5.01 -2.88
N LYS A 335 -6.88 -4.00 -3.61
CA LYS A 335 -8.26 -3.50 -3.53
C LYS A 335 -9.26 -4.52 -4.05
N GLU A 336 -9.00 -5.12 -5.20
CA GLU A 336 -9.92 -6.05 -5.84
C GLU A 336 -9.95 -7.43 -5.18
N LEU A 337 -8.79 -7.96 -4.77
CA LEU A 337 -8.66 -9.36 -4.34
C LEU A 337 -8.60 -9.54 -2.82
N ALA A 338 -8.17 -8.53 -2.07
CA ALA A 338 -7.91 -8.58 -0.63
C ALA A 338 -8.62 -7.49 0.17
N ALA A 339 -9.52 -6.73 -0.45
CA ALA A 339 -10.31 -5.66 0.18
C ALA A 339 -9.45 -4.64 0.97
N LEU A 340 -8.31 -4.23 0.40
CA LEU A 340 -7.40 -3.28 1.03
C LEU A 340 -8.10 -1.97 1.38
N ASP A 341 -8.99 -1.47 0.52
CA ASP A 341 -9.83 -0.29 0.69
C ASP A 341 -11.25 -0.60 1.19
N GLY A 342 -11.58 -1.88 1.44
CA GLY A 342 -12.93 -2.33 1.84
C GLY A 342 -13.32 -1.95 3.27
N HIS A 343 -12.42 -1.40 4.06
CA HIS A 343 -12.63 -1.13 5.48
C HIS A 343 -13.68 -0.03 5.75
N GLN A 344 -14.37 -0.21 6.88
CA GLN A 344 -15.33 0.76 7.43
C GLN A 344 -14.92 1.19 8.84
N VAL A 345 -13.66 0.95 9.22
CA VAL A 345 -13.11 1.26 10.53
C VAL A 345 -12.81 2.75 10.65
N ARG A 346 -12.92 3.30 11.87
CA ARG A 346 -12.78 4.74 12.13
C ARG A 346 -11.63 5.08 13.04
N SER A 347 -11.21 4.15 13.92
CA SER A 347 -10.13 4.40 14.88
C SER A 347 -8.76 4.06 14.30
N TRP A 348 -7.72 4.63 14.89
CA TRP A 348 -6.32 4.37 14.59
C TRP A 348 -5.98 2.88 14.67
N THR A 349 -6.25 2.26 15.81
CA THR A 349 -5.97 0.84 16.05
C THR A 349 -6.67 -0.05 15.04
N SER A 350 -7.97 0.20 14.79
CA SER A 350 -8.73 -0.65 13.86
C SER A 350 -8.26 -0.51 12.42
N TRP A 351 -7.79 0.69 12.00
CA TRP A 351 -7.22 0.89 10.68
C TRP A 351 -5.92 0.10 10.50
N HIS A 352 -4.99 0.20 11.46
CA HIS A 352 -3.72 -0.53 11.41
C HIS A 352 -3.94 -2.04 11.40
N ARG A 353 -4.93 -2.51 12.14
CA ARG A 353 -5.27 -3.94 12.21
C ARG A 353 -5.96 -4.46 10.96
N TRP A 354 -6.87 -3.70 10.38
CA TRP A 354 -7.47 -4.07 9.10
C TRP A 354 -6.41 -4.15 8.02
N THR A 355 -5.63 -3.09 7.87
CA THR A 355 -4.66 -3.00 6.78
C THR A 355 -3.60 -4.08 6.87
N ILE A 356 -3.07 -4.41 8.05
CA ILE A 356 -2.08 -5.48 8.15
C ILE A 356 -2.65 -6.84 7.80
N LEU A 357 -3.89 -7.15 8.19
CA LEU A 357 -4.56 -8.39 7.80
C LEU A 357 -4.85 -8.42 6.28
N ALA A 358 -5.17 -7.27 5.69
CA ALA A 358 -5.30 -7.16 4.23
C ALA A 358 -3.95 -7.37 3.53
N LEU A 359 -2.85 -6.82 4.08
CA LEU A 359 -1.51 -7.01 3.51
C LEU A 359 -1.03 -8.48 3.58
N LEU A 360 -1.41 -9.26 4.60
CA LEU A 360 -1.18 -10.71 4.61
C LEU A 360 -1.85 -11.38 3.41
N SER A 361 -3.10 -11.00 3.11
CA SER A 361 -3.82 -11.50 1.92
C SER A 361 -3.15 -11.04 0.62
N CYS A 362 -2.67 -9.79 0.58
CA CYS A 362 -1.96 -9.23 -0.58
C CYS A 362 -0.61 -9.90 -0.84
N ALA A 363 0.08 -10.38 0.20
CA ALA A 363 1.36 -11.10 0.07
C ALA A 363 1.16 -12.57 -0.30
N PHE A 364 0.13 -13.21 0.24
CA PHE A 364 -0.17 -14.62 -0.03
C PHE A 364 -0.40 -14.91 -1.52
N LEU A 365 -1.18 -14.08 -2.21
CA LEU A 365 -1.51 -14.31 -3.62
C LEU A 365 -0.30 -14.25 -4.57
N PRO A 366 0.59 -13.24 -4.53
CA PRO A 366 1.78 -13.23 -5.38
C PRO A 366 2.80 -14.31 -5.01
N VAL A 367 2.90 -14.73 -3.75
CA VAL A 367 3.74 -15.87 -3.35
C VAL A 367 3.24 -17.15 -4.03
N LEU A 368 1.95 -17.43 -3.97
CA LEU A 368 1.39 -18.57 -4.69
C LEU A 368 1.57 -18.46 -6.21
N ALA A 369 1.45 -17.27 -6.79
CA ALA A 369 1.65 -17.05 -8.22
C ALA A 369 3.10 -17.33 -8.63
N ALA A 370 4.06 -16.89 -7.84
CA ALA A 370 5.49 -17.10 -8.10
C ALA A 370 5.91 -18.57 -7.95
N ALA A 371 5.26 -19.31 -7.06
CA ALA A 371 5.51 -20.73 -6.86
C ALA A 371 4.94 -21.64 -7.98
N GLN A 372 4.13 -21.07 -8.90
CA GLN A 372 3.60 -21.87 -10.01
C GLN A 372 4.70 -22.14 -11.05
N PRO A 373 4.67 -23.33 -11.69
CA PRO A 373 5.54 -23.59 -12.84
C PRO A 373 5.35 -22.47 -13.87
N HIS A 374 6.44 -21.93 -14.39
CA HIS A 374 6.37 -21.05 -15.54
C HIS A 374 5.73 -21.84 -16.67
N GLY A 375 4.61 -21.36 -17.19
CA GLY A 375 3.93 -22.02 -18.32
C GLY A 375 4.89 -22.18 -19.48
N SER A 376 4.64 -23.17 -20.32
CA SER A 376 5.27 -23.28 -21.64
C SER A 376 5.15 -21.95 -22.37
N ASP A 377 6.14 -21.67 -23.23
CA ASP A 377 6.14 -20.46 -24.07
C ASP A 377 4.72 -20.28 -24.66
N PRO A 378 4.11 -19.08 -24.60
CA PRO A 378 2.81 -18.84 -25.22
C PRO A 378 2.76 -19.29 -26.70
N ASP A 379 3.90 -19.29 -27.40
CA ASP A 379 4.03 -19.76 -28.77
C ASP A 379 3.91 -21.29 -28.91
N ASP A 380 4.06 -22.06 -27.81
CA ASP A 380 3.88 -23.52 -27.79
C ASP A 380 2.41 -23.95 -27.58
N GLY A 381 1.46 -22.99 -27.52
CA GLY A 381 0.02 -23.27 -27.34
C GLY A 381 -0.37 -23.80 -25.95
N GLY A 382 0.54 -23.70 -24.97
CA GLY A 382 0.27 -24.04 -23.58
C GLY A 382 -0.56 -22.97 -22.84
N PRO A 383 -1.14 -23.32 -21.68
CA PRO A 383 -1.89 -22.35 -20.87
C PRO A 383 -0.94 -21.28 -20.30
N ILE A 384 -1.41 -20.03 -20.24
CA ILE A 384 -0.71 -18.95 -19.53
C ILE A 384 -0.56 -19.29 -18.04
N PRO A 385 0.44 -18.76 -17.34
CA PRO A 385 0.61 -18.94 -15.90
C PRO A 385 -0.65 -18.54 -15.13
N VAL A 386 -0.95 -19.26 -14.04
CA VAL A 386 -2.13 -18.99 -13.21
C VAL A 386 -2.04 -17.58 -12.59
N THR A 387 -3.04 -16.76 -12.86
CA THR A 387 -3.08 -15.37 -12.36
C THR A 387 -3.52 -15.31 -10.89
N ARG A 388 -3.20 -14.21 -10.19
CA ARG A 388 -3.66 -13.97 -8.80
C ARG A 388 -5.19 -14.03 -8.68
N HIS A 389 -5.95 -13.64 -9.71
CA HIS A 389 -7.40 -13.74 -9.75
C HIS A 389 -7.86 -15.20 -9.77
N GLU A 390 -7.23 -16.02 -10.60
CA GLU A 390 -7.56 -17.45 -10.67
C GLU A 390 -7.12 -18.19 -9.42
N ILE A 391 -5.94 -17.85 -8.87
CA ILE A 391 -5.48 -18.38 -7.57
C ILE A 391 -6.51 -18.09 -6.48
N ARG A 392 -6.96 -16.83 -6.34
CA ARG A 392 -7.99 -16.48 -5.36
C ARG A 392 -9.28 -17.28 -5.59
N ARG A 393 -9.74 -17.39 -6.83
CA ARG A 393 -10.96 -18.10 -7.19
C ARG A 393 -10.88 -19.58 -6.80
N LEU A 394 -9.79 -20.25 -7.17
CA LEU A 394 -9.56 -21.66 -6.86
C LEU A 394 -9.37 -21.88 -5.36
N PHE A 395 -8.54 -21.08 -4.70
CA PHE A 395 -8.33 -21.12 -3.25
C PHE A 395 -9.64 -20.96 -2.48
N THR A 396 -10.46 -20.00 -2.91
CA THR A 396 -11.78 -19.75 -2.34
C THR A 396 -12.70 -20.97 -2.52
N GLY A 397 -12.75 -21.55 -3.72
CA GLY A 397 -13.56 -22.72 -4.02
C GLY A 397 -13.24 -23.96 -3.17
N LEU A 398 -11.94 -24.10 -2.80
CA LEU A 398 -11.49 -25.21 -1.95
C LEU A 398 -11.91 -25.08 -0.48
N HIS A 399 -12.12 -23.86 0.01
CA HIS A 399 -12.35 -23.58 1.42
C HIS A 399 -13.79 -23.18 1.73
N GLN A 400 -14.62 -22.99 0.71
CA GLN A 400 -15.99 -22.54 0.89
C GLN A 400 -16.97 -23.71 0.81
N GLN A 401 -17.48 -24.08 1.99
CA GLN A 401 -18.81 -24.68 2.04
C GLN A 401 -19.82 -23.54 2.16
N PRO A 402 -20.87 -23.50 1.32
CA PRO A 402 -21.93 -22.52 1.50
C PRO A 402 -22.50 -22.62 2.91
N PRO A 403 -22.79 -21.51 3.58
CA PRO A 403 -23.30 -21.55 4.94
C PRO A 403 -24.61 -22.34 4.98
N ALA A 404 -24.72 -23.26 5.95
CA ALA A 404 -25.90 -24.10 6.13
C ALA A 404 -27.19 -23.23 6.23
N PRO A 405 -28.35 -23.70 5.71
CA PRO A 405 -29.61 -22.95 5.77
C PRO A 405 -29.97 -22.43 7.17
N ALA A 406 -29.69 -23.22 8.21
CA ALA A 406 -29.90 -22.80 9.59
C ALA A 406 -29.04 -21.59 9.99
N GLN A 407 -27.82 -21.48 9.47
CA GLN A 407 -26.94 -20.32 9.69
C GLN A 407 -27.47 -19.09 8.95
N GLN A 408 -27.90 -19.24 7.71
CA GLN A 408 -28.49 -18.14 6.91
C GLN A 408 -29.73 -17.57 7.62
N LEU A 409 -30.63 -18.44 8.14
CA LEU A 409 -31.80 -18.03 8.91
C LEU A 409 -31.42 -17.33 10.22
N ARG A 410 -30.39 -17.80 10.92
CA ARG A 410 -29.86 -17.17 12.14
C ARG A 410 -29.40 -15.75 11.86
N TRP A 411 -28.61 -15.55 10.78
CA TRP A 411 -28.12 -14.25 10.36
C TRP A 411 -29.22 -13.31 9.88
N SER A 412 -30.21 -13.83 9.15
CA SER A 412 -31.43 -13.08 8.78
C SER A 412 -32.16 -12.55 10.01
N ARG A 413 -32.36 -13.42 11.02
CA ARG A 413 -32.97 -13.03 12.28
C ARG A 413 -32.15 -11.99 13.05
N TRP A 414 -30.83 -12.18 13.09
CA TRP A 414 -29.89 -11.24 13.73
C TRP A 414 -29.94 -9.87 13.06
N ARG A 415 -29.87 -9.78 11.73
CA ARG A 415 -29.95 -8.52 10.96
C ARG A 415 -31.26 -7.77 11.25
N ARG A 416 -32.38 -8.46 11.23
CA ARG A 416 -33.69 -7.85 11.51
C ARG A 416 -33.80 -7.32 12.95
N ARG A 417 -33.27 -8.03 13.93
CA ARG A 417 -33.22 -7.56 15.33
C ARG A 417 -32.32 -6.31 15.43
N HIS A 418 -31.17 -6.31 14.79
CA HIS A 418 -30.27 -5.18 14.80
C HIS A 418 -30.90 -3.94 14.15
N GLN A 419 -31.57 -4.10 13.00
CA GLN A 419 -32.29 -3.03 12.31
C GLN A 419 -33.45 -2.49 13.19
N ALA A 420 -34.17 -3.33 13.85
CA ALA A 420 -35.23 -2.91 14.77
C ALA A 420 -34.68 -2.09 15.95
N THR A 421 -33.54 -2.47 16.50
CA THR A 421 -32.84 -1.70 17.54
C THR A 421 -32.37 -0.36 17.01
N ALA A 422 -31.74 -0.33 15.83
CA ALA A 422 -31.29 0.89 15.19
C ALA A 422 -32.43 1.88 14.92
N ARG A 423 -33.59 1.40 14.42
CA ARG A 423 -34.79 2.22 14.22
C ARG A 423 -35.27 2.86 15.53
N ARG A 424 -35.31 2.11 16.63
CA ARG A 424 -35.70 2.63 17.95
C ARG A 424 -34.71 3.72 18.43
N CYS A 425 -33.43 3.47 18.35
CA CYS A 425 -32.40 4.45 18.72
C CYS A 425 -32.48 5.73 17.88
N HIS A 426 -32.70 5.61 16.58
CA HIS A 426 -32.86 6.77 15.71
C HIS A 426 -34.12 7.56 16.01
N TYR A 427 -35.23 6.88 16.30
CA TYR A 427 -36.50 7.52 16.70
C TYR A 427 -36.32 8.28 18.00
N GLN A 428 -35.75 7.65 19.05
CA GLN A 428 -35.47 8.29 20.33
C GLN A 428 -34.56 9.52 20.21
N ARG A 429 -33.52 9.46 19.38
CA ARG A 429 -32.65 10.62 19.13
C ARG A 429 -33.37 11.78 18.45
N ARG A 430 -34.34 11.51 17.58
CA ARG A 430 -35.16 12.56 16.96
C ARG A 430 -36.11 13.22 17.92
N GLN A 431 -36.55 12.49 18.96
CA GLN A 431 -37.46 13.02 19.96
C GLN A 431 -36.74 13.65 21.15
N ALA A 432 -35.44 13.39 21.32
CA ALA A 432 -34.68 14.04 22.37
C ALA A 432 -34.65 15.56 22.10
N PRO A 433 -35.01 16.42 23.07
CA PRO A 433 -34.92 17.86 22.88
C PRO A 433 -33.50 18.25 22.52
N ALA A 434 -33.35 19.18 21.58
CA ALA A 434 -32.05 19.71 21.21
C ALA A 434 -31.39 20.31 22.47
N THR A 435 -30.39 19.63 23.01
CA THR A 435 -29.63 20.16 24.15
C THR A 435 -28.89 21.39 23.71
N GLY A 436 -29.44 22.60 24.04
CA GLY A 436 -28.86 23.91 24.00
C GLY A 436 -28.42 24.45 22.63
N PRO A 437 -28.59 25.77 22.39
CA PRO A 437 -28.05 26.38 21.18
C PRO A 437 -26.52 26.30 21.19
N PRO A 438 -25.86 26.17 20.01
CA PRO A 438 -24.42 26.28 19.94
C PRO A 438 -24.03 27.68 20.49
N GLN A 439 -23.13 27.72 21.46
CA GLN A 439 -22.54 28.95 21.94
C GLN A 439 -21.94 29.66 20.72
N ARG A 440 -22.55 30.80 20.34
CA ARG A 440 -21.96 31.70 19.37
C ARG A 440 -20.69 32.27 20.01
N ASN A 441 -19.55 31.98 19.40
CA ASN A 441 -18.32 32.73 19.73
C ASN A 441 -18.60 34.22 19.65
N PRO A 442 -18.21 35.03 20.66
CA PRO A 442 -18.36 36.46 20.59
C PRO A 442 -17.55 36.97 19.39
N VAL A 443 -18.25 37.72 18.54
CA VAL A 443 -17.66 38.47 17.43
C VAL A 443 -16.66 39.44 18.04
N ALA A 444 -15.36 39.28 17.73
CA ALA A 444 -14.34 40.25 18.08
C ALA A 444 -14.70 41.59 17.42
N THR A 445 -15.08 42.59 18.23
CA THR A 445 -15.24 43.98 17.82
C THR A 445 -13.87 44.52 17.36
N ARG A 446 -13.80 44.92 16.10
CA ARG A 446 -12.65 45.66 15.56
C ARG A 446 -12.53 46.99 16.32
N PRO A 447 -11.34 47.41 16.75
CA PRO A 447 -11.14 48.79 17.21
C PRO A 447 -11.24 49.73 16.01
N SER A 448 -11.97 50.81 16.19
CA SER A 448 -12.07 51.94 15.25
C SER A 448 -10.71 52.62 15.11
N PRO A 449 -10.34 53.10 13.89
CA PRO A 449 -9.12 53.88 13.72
C PRO A 449 -9.33 55.28 14.29
N GLY A 450 -8.41 55.69 15.16
CA GLY A 450 -8.14 57.07 15.55
C GLY A 450 -6.81 57.51 14.94
#